data_9b7a8997b6a7aabf9fe61fffebfa00c8
#
_entry.id   9b7a8997b6a7aabf9fe61fffebfa00c8
#
_cell.length_a   1.000
_cell.length_b   1.000
_cell.length_c   1.000
_cell.angle_alpha   90.00
_cell.angle_beta   90.00
_cell.angle_gamma   90.00
#
_symmetry.space_group_name_H-M   'P 1'
#
loop_
_entity.id
_entity.type
_entity.pdbx_description
1 polymer ?
#
loop_
_entity_poly.entity_id
_entity_poly.type
_entity_poly.pdbx_seq_one_letter_code
_entity_poly.pdbx_strand_id
1 'polypeptide(L)'
;GTRGTNRYVPVNVTLPSDKQARSLSHSTSSQHICAVMDDGSLYCWGKNRYGQIGDGTACTTQTYQYDCNGNYGRSTPVAVSLPAGRTATAVTTGSIWTCAILDDGSVWCWGYNGAGRLGVGNATETGSWAYSPQQTLLPSGRTAIAISAGEDHTCAVLDNNSIVCWGGNGYSQLGYSTSESHSTIPDYASSVHGLATGSTGFNSIASGNHHNCAISTDNVAYCWGQNQYKQLGNDSGPQYGNSWEMMRVSLPAAREAMGLSLGHVSSCAILDDESVYCWGWDNDNRLNTAYQCDSNDYSNGCYEGHRRTPAESIPPTGRSFIAMARGENHGCALVDNGGIYCFGS
;
A
#
# COMPACT_ATOMS: atom_id res chain seq x y z
N GLY A 1 -6.72 16.71 -17.63
CA GLY A 1 -6.68 17.47 -16.39
C GLY A 1 -6.00 18.82 -16.53
N THR A 2 -6.44 19.82 -15.77
CA THR A 2 -5.79 21.13 -15.70
C THR A 2 -4.61 21.07 -14.74
N ARG A 3 -3.47 21.62 -15.13
CA ARG A 3 -2.22 21.60 -14.35
C ARG A 3 -2.08 22.86 -13.49
N GLY A 4 -1.37 22.73 -12.35
CA GLY A 4 -0.86 23.87 -11.59
C GLY A 4 -1.88 24.60 -10.70
N THR A 5 -3.09 24.07 -10.51
CA THR A 5 -4.07 24.62 -9.55
C THR A 5 -4.53 23.54 -8.58
N ASN A 6 -4.45 23.82 -7.29
CA ASN A 6 -5.07 22.98 -6.28
C ASN A 6 -6.59 22.92 -6.50
N ARG A 7 -7.19 21.77 -6.33
CA ARG A 7 -8.63 21.57 -6.43
C ARG A 7 -9.18 21.33 -5.03
N TYR A 8 -10.18 22.09 -4.67
CA TYR A 8 -10.91 21.98 -3.40
C TYR A 8 -12.15 21.09 -3.50
N VAL A 9 -12.48 20.64 -4.72
CA VAL A 9 -13.59 19.73 -4.99
C VAL A 9 -13.14 18.62 -5.93
N PRO A 10 -13.70 17.41 -5.81
CA PRO A 10 -13.46 16.32 -6.74
C PRO A 10 -13.76 16.73 -8.18
N VAL A 11 -12.94 16.27 -9.11
CA VAL A 11 -13.14 16.48 -10.56
C VAL A 11 -13.17 15.15 -11.28
N ASN A 12 -13.98 15.04 -12.31
CA ASN A 12 -14.07 13.85 -13.13
C ASN A 12 -12.75 13.57 -13.85
N VAL A 13 -12.34 12.31 -13.85
CA VAL A 13 -11.27 11.79 -14.68
C VAL A 13 -11.90 11.25 -15.96
N THR A 14 -11.46 11.75 -17.12
CA THR A 14 -11.95 11.25 -18.41
C THR A 14 -11.26 9.91 -18.69
N LEU A 15 -11.99 8.83 -18.54
CA LEU A 15 -11.61 7.48 -18.95
C LEU A 15 -11.95 7.27 -20.43
N PRO A 16 -11.41 6.24 -21.11
CA PRO A 16 -11.91 5.80 -22.41
C PRO A 16 -13.42 5.56 -22.39
N SER A 17 -14.12 5.91 -23.48
CA SER A 17 -15.58 6.04 -23.52
C SER A 17 -16.37 4.76 -23.26
N ASP A 18 -15.74 3.61 -23.40
CA ASP A 18 -16.31 2.26 -23.30
C ASP A 18 -15.84 1.49 -22.06
N LYS A 19 -15.14 2.17 -21.12
CA LYS A 19 -14.51 1.51 -19.98
C LYS A 19 -14.93 2.10 -18.65
N GLN A 20 -15.06 1.24 -17.65
CA GLN A 20 -15.29 1.60 -16.26
C GLN A 20 -14.12 1.11 -15.38
N ALA A 21 -13.69 1.96 -14.44
CA ALA A 21 -12.67 1.56 -13.49
C ALA A 21 -13.29 0.61 -12.45
N ARG A 22 -12.67 -0.59 -12.27
CA ARG A 22 -13.02 -1.55 -11.21
C ARG A 22 -12.26 -1.29 -9.92
N SER A 23 -10.98 -0.94 -10.05
CA SER A 23 -10.13 -0.65 -8.90
C SER A 23 -9.14 0.46 -9.22
N LEU A 24 -8.73 1.19 -8.20
CA LEU A 24 -7.72 2.24 -8.23
C LEU A 24 -6.59 1.88 -7.30
N SER A 25 -5.36 2.20 -7.67
CA SER A 25 -4.23 2.13 -6.76
C SER A 25 -3.52 3.46 -6.67
N HIS A 26 -3.27 3.85 -5.42
CA HIS A 26 -2.48 5.00 -5.04
C HIS A 26 -1.82 4.70 -3.68
N SER A 27 -0.52 4.90 -3.55
CA SER A 27 0.15 4.85 -2.26
C SER A 27 0.33 6.26 -1.68
N THR A 28 0.60 6.34 -0.39
CA THR A 28 0.80 7.61 0.33
C THR A 28 1.90 8.49 -0.24
N SER A 29 2.92 7.89 -0.85
CA SER A 29 4.08 8.58 -1.45
C SER A 29 4.00 8.66 -2.99
N SER A 30 2.97 8.07 -3.61
CA SER A 30 2.86 8.00 -5.06
C SER A 30 2.46 9.33 -5.68
N GLN A 31 3.08 9.65 -6.81
CA GLN A 31 2.75 10.83 -7.60
C GLN A 31 2.10 10.45 -8.94
N HIS A 32 1.59 9.23 -9.03
CA HIS A 32 0.82 8.68 -10.15
C HIS A 32 -0.27 7.76 -9.60
N ILE A 33 -1.26 7.50 -10.42
CA ILE A 33 -2.43 6.67 -10.10
C ILE A 33 -2.60 5.67 -11.23
N CYS A 34 -3.01 4.46 -10.89
CA CYS A 34 -3.37 3.43 -11.86
C CYS A 34 -4.78 2.89 -11.59
N ALA A 35 -5.47 2.50 -12.65
CA ALA A 35 -6.81 1.91 -12.60
C ALA A 35 -6.87 0.65 -13.46
N VAL A 36 -7.39 -0.43 -12.88
CA VAL A 36 -7.80 -1.63 -13.63
C VAL A 36 -9.22 -1.40 -14.12
N MET A 37 -9.45 -1.60 -15.41
CA MET A 37 -10.75 -1.45 -16.04
C MET A 37 -11.58 -2.73 -15.99
N ASP A 38 -12.84 -2.64 -16.35
CA ASP A 38 -13.80 -3.74 -16.38
C ASP A 38 -13.44 -4.87 -17.35
N ASP A 39 -12.69 -4.54 -18.40
CA ASP A 39 -12.15 -5.51 -19.37
C ASP A 39 -10.74 -6.02 -18.99
N GLY A 40 -10.21 -5.62 -17.83
CA GLY A 40 -8.87 -5.96 -17.35
C GLY A 40 -7.73 -5.16 -18.00
N SER A 41 -8.03 -4.18 -18.86
CA SER A 41 -7.01 -3.24 -19.32
C SER A 41 -6.56 -2.33 -18.16
N LEU A 42 -5.30 -1.90 -18.20
CA LEU A 42 -4.70 -1.09 -17.14
C LEU A 42 -4.35 0.29 -17.67
N TYR A 43 -4.78 1.33 -16.97
CA TYR A 43 -4.49 2.72 -17.29
C TYR A 43 -3.81 3.43 -16.13
N CYS A 44 -2.75 4.20 -16.43
CA CYS A 44 -2.03 4.98 -15.43
C CYS A 44 -1.89 6.45 -15.88
N TRP A 45 -1.81 7.38 -14.92
CA TRP A 45 -1.60 8.82 -15.13
C TRP A 45 -0.87 9.46 -13.95
N GLY A 46 -0.35 10.65 -14.14
CA GLY A 46 0.49 11.35 -13.16
C GLY A 46 1.94 11.40 -13.60
N LYS A 47 2.88 11.47 -12.65
CA LYS A 47 4.31 11.53 -12.97
C LYS A 47 4.80 10.29 -13.73
N ASN A 48 5.74 10.52 -14.68
CA ASN A 48 6.34 9.48 -15.53
C ASN A 48 7.86 9.71 -15.73
N ARG A 49 8.55 10.31 -14.78
CA ARG A 49 9.99 10.58 -14.91
C ARG A 49 10.82 9.29 -15.04
N TYR A 50 10.37 8.25 -14.36
CA TYR A 50 11.06 6.96 -14.28
C TYR A 50 10.36 5.83 -15.06
N GLY A 51 9.36 6.18 -15.89
CA GLY A 51 8.58 5.20 -16.63
C GLY A 51 7.47 4.54 -15.81
N GLN A 52 7.10 5.10 -14.64
CA GLN A 52 6.11 4.49 -13.73
C GLN A 52 4.70 4.38 -14.30
N ILE A 53 4.42 5.00 -15.45
CA ILE A 53 3.16 4.83 -16.19
C ILE A 53 3.14 3.51 -16.98
N GLY A 54 4.31 3.03 -17.46
CA GLY A 54 4.40 1.72 -18.15
C GLY A 54 3.92 1.74 -19.61
N ASP A 55 3.88 2.91 -20.26
CA ASP A 55 3.46 3.08 -21.65
C ASP A 55 4.60 2.93 -22.68
N GLY A 56 5.75 2.44 -22.26
CA GLY A 56 6.96 2.30 -23.08
C GLY A 56 7.78 3.58 -23.19
N THR A 57 7.40 4.63 -22.47
CA THR A 57 8.06 5.95 -22.54
C THR A 57 8.43 6.49 -21.16
N ALA A 58 9.35 7.45 -21.12
CA ALA A 58 9.65 8.23 -19.93
C ALA A 58 9.74 9.71 -20.26
N CYS A 59 9.39 10.53 -19.30
CA CYS A 59 9.50 11.98 -19.41
C CYS A 59 10.83 12.47 -18.83
N THR A 60 11.94 12.11 -19.45
CA THR A 60 13.31 12.36 -18.93
C THR A 60 13.89 13.75 -19.22
N THR A 61 13.28 14.48 -20.16
CA THR A 61 13.73 15.82 -20.56
C THR A 61 12.58 16.82 -20.53
N GLN A 62 12.90 18.11 -20.42
CA GLN A 62 11.92 19.20 -20.53
C GLN A 62 11.34 19.37 -21.96
N THR A 63 11.58 18.42 -22.85
CA THR A 63 11.05 18.43 -24.19
C THR A 63 9.55 18.13 -24.15
N TYR A 64 8.76 18.95 -24.85
CA TYR A 64 7.32 18.84 -25.03
C TYR A 64 6.88 17.61 -25.85
N GLN A 65 7.76 16.62 -26.03
CA GLN A 65 7.44 15.36 -26.71
C GLN A 65 6.63 14.43 -25.79
N TYR A 66 5.63 13.77 -26.34
CA TYR A 66 4.83 12.74 -25.69
C TYR A 66 3.94 13.21 -24.51
N ASP A 67 3.30 14.38 -24.62
CA ASP A 67 2.42 14.93 -23.57
C ASP A 67 3.10 15.14 -22.18
N CYS A 68 4.42 15.11 -22.15
CA CYS A 68 5.21 15.37 -20.94
C CYS A 68 5.21 16.84 -20.51
N ASN A 69 4.81 17.75 -21.36
CA ASN A 69 4.51 19.20 -21.17
C ASN A 69 5.21 19.85 -19.93
N GLY A 70 6.51 19.71 -19.83
CA GLY A 70 7.32 20.39 -18.80
C GLY A 70 7.17 19.88 -17.36
N ASN A 71 6.32 18.89 -17.06
CA ASN A 71 6.06 18.40 -15.70
C ASN A 71 6.29 16.90 -15.50
N TYR A 72 7.07 16.27 -16.36
CA TYR A 72 7.47 14.86 -16.20
C TYR A 72 6.33 13.85 -16.03
N GLY A 73 5.13 14.07 -16.64
CA GLY A 73 4.00 13.16 -16.41
C GLY A 73 2.88 13.21 -17.44
N ARG A 74 1.92 12.32 -17.29
CA ARG A 74 0.67 12.21 -18.08
C ARG A 74 -0.48 12.89 -17.34
N SER A 75 -1.16 13.81 -17.96
CA SER A 75 -2.31 14.51 -17.37
C SER A 75 -3.65 13.76 -17.56
N THR A 76 -3.67 12.77 -18.43
CA THR A 76 -4.80 11.90 -18.74
C THR A 76 -4.42 10.43 -18.61
N PRO A 77 -5.36 9.53 -18.32
CA PRO A 77 -5.12 8.09 -18.32
C PRO A 77 -4.52 7.59 -19.63
N VAL A 78 -3.44 6.85 -19.56
CA VAL A 78 -2.74 6.21 -20.68
C VAL A 78 -2.70 4.71 -20.46
N ALA A 79 -2.95 3.91 -21.50
CA ALA A 79 -2.89 2.47 -21.43
C ALA A 79 -1.46 2.00 -21.11
N VAL A 80 -1.34 1.07 -20.17
CA VAL A 80 -0.10 0.37 -19.87
C VAL A 80 0.18 -0.66 -20.95
N SER A 81 1.44 -0.77 -21.38
CA SER A 81 1.87 -1.78 -22.37
C SER A 81 2.03 -3.15 -21.71
N LEU A 82 0.93 -3.79 -21.32
CA LEU A 82 0.93 -5.14 -20.78
C LEU A 82 1.44 -6.16 -21.79
N PRO A 83 1.95 -7.33 -21.36
CA PRO A 83 2.29 -8.43 -22.26
C PRO A 83 1.11 -8.83 -23.14
N ALA A 84 1.39 -9.22 -24.39
CA ALA A 84 0.36 -9.54 -25.37
C ALA A 84 -0.62 -10.62 -24.86
N GLY A 85 -1.92 -10.35 -24.97
CA GLY A 85 -2.98 -11.26 -24.57
C GLY A 85 -3.22 -11.35 -23.06
N ARG A 86 -2.58 -10.50 -22.25
CA ARG A 86 -2.76 -10.47 -20.79
C ARG A 86 -3.61 -9.30 -20.35
N THR A 87 -4.32 -9.51 -19.24
CA THR A 87 -5.11 -8.50 -18.54
C THR A 87 -4.65 -8.38 -17.09
N ALA A 88 -4.85 -7.21 -16.49
CA ALA A 88 -4.55 -6.98 -15.08
C ALA A 88 -5.75 -7.36 -14.20
N THR A 89 -5.48 -8.05 -13.09
CA THR A 89 -6.47 -8.37 -12.04
C THR A 89 -6.31 -7.49 -10.83
N ALA A 90 -5.08 -7.02 -10.55
CA ALA A 90 -4.78 -6.08 -9.47
C ALA A 90 -3.62 -5.17 -9.88
N VAL A 91 -3.56 -3.99 -9.27
CA VAL A 91 -2.47 -3.02 -9.43
C VAL A 91 -2.12 -2.37 -8.11
N THR A 92 -0.84 -2.13 -7.89
CA THR A 92 -0.33 -1.36 -6.76
C THR A 92 0.73 -0.37 -7.23
N THR A 93 0.78 0.81 -6.61
CA THR A 93 1.75 1.86 -6.92
C THR A 93 2.65 2.11 -5.71
N GLY A 94 3.96 2.08 -5.90
CA GLY A 94 4.91 2.65 -4.96
C GLY A 94 5.14 4.14 -5.24
N SER A 95 6.17 4.75 -4.65
CA SER A 95 6.44 6.19 -4.85
C SER A 95 6.74 6.54 -6.32
N ILE A 96 7.53 5.71 -6.99
CA ILE A 96 8.04 5.96 -8.36
C ILE A 96 8.12 4.67 -9.22
N TRP A 97 7.39 3.62 -8.85
CA TRP A 97 7.20 2.37 -9.62
C TRP A 97 5.80 1.86 -9.46
N THR A 98 5.43 0.89 -10.27
CA THR A 98 4.12 0.25 -10.29
C THR A 98 4.30 -1.25 -10.44
N CYS A 99 3.44 -2.04 -9.81
CA CYS A 99 3.34 -3.49 -10.02
C CYS A 99 1.89 -3.88 -10.26
N ALA A 100 1.67 -4.91 -11.07
CA ALA A 100 0.36 -5.50 -11.34
C ALA A 100 0.41 -7.02 -11.26
N ILE A 101 -0.67 -7.63 -10.82
CA ILE A 101 -0.95 -9.06 -10.98
C ILE A 101 -1.74 -9.20 -12.27
N LEU A 102 -1.32 -10.12 -13.14
CA LEU A 102 -2.03 -10.44 -14.37
C LEU A 102 -2.99 -11.63 -14.19
N ASP A 103 -3.78 -11.90 -15.19
CA ASP A 103 -4.80 -12.95 -15.25
C ASP A 103 -4.27 -14.38 -15.03
N ASP A 104 -2.96 -14.58 -15.23
CA ASP A 104 -2.27 -15.85 -14.96
C ASP A 104 -1.61 -15.88 -13.55
N GLY A 105 -1.82 -14.86 -12.74
CA GLY A 105 -1.22 -14.71 -11.42
C GLY A 105 0.26 -14.32 -11.44
N SER A 106 0.86 -14.07 -12.61
CA SER A 106 2.21 -13.50 -12.68
C SER A 106 2.22 -12.04 -12.21
N VAL A 107 3.33 -11.61 -11.64
CA VAL A 107 3.55 -10.21 -11.21
C VAL A 107 4.46 -9.52 -12.21
N TRP A 108 4.09 -8.33 -12.62
CA TRP A 108 4.86 -7.47 -13.51
C TRP A 108 5.03 -6.10 -12.90
N CYS A 109 6.28 -5.61 -12.85
CA CYS A 109 6.62 -4.33 -12.25
C CYS A 109 7.37 -3.44 -13.24
N TRP A 110 7.23 -2.12 -13.10
CA TRP A 110 7.88 -1.12 -13.94
C TRP A 110 8.07 0.19 -13.20
N GLY A 111 8.89 1.07 -13.77
CA GLY A 111 9.33 2.32 -13.12
C GLY A 111 10.76 2.19 -12.58
N TYR A 112 11.04 2.83 -11.48
CA TYR A 112 12.38 2.89 -10.87
C TYR A 112 12.73 1.59 -10.14
N ASN A 113 13.93 1.04 -10.42
CA ASN A 113 14.42 -0.23 -9.86
C ASN A 113 15.54 -0.05 -8.81
N GLY A 114 15.76 1.13 -8.28
CA GLY A 114 16.71 1.28 -7.16
C GLY A 114 16.30 0.42 -5.98
N ALA A 115 17.26 -0.18 -5.28
CA ALA A 115 17.02 -1.17 -4.21
C ALA A 115 16.19 -2.40 -4.65
N GLY A 116 16.14 -2.73 -5.94
CA GLY A 116 15.47 -3.95 -6.43
C GLY A 116 13.94 -3.92 -6.40
N ARG A 117 13.32 -2.73 -6.39
CA ARG A 117 11.84 -2.55 -6.25
C ARG A 117 10.99 -3.31 -7.26
N LEU A 118 11.55 -3.66 -8.43
CA LEU A 118 10.83 -4.43 -9.46
C LEU A 118 10.89 -5.95 -9.24
N GLY A 119 11.80 -6.45 -8.37
CA GLY A 119 11.92 -7.88 -8.09
C GLY A 119 12.43 -8.73 -9.27
N VAL A 120 13.24 -8.16 -10.16
CA VAL A 120 13.69 -8.79 -11.41
C VAL A 120 15.11 -9.38 -11.34
N GLY A 121 15.68 -9.50 -10.14
CA GLY A 121 16.99 -10.13 -9.90
C GLY A 121 18.20 -9.24 -10.14
N ASN A 122 17.98 -7.99 -10.55
CA ASN A 122 19.04 -7.00 -10.67
C ASN A 122 18.64 -5.70 -9.97
N ALA A 123 19.52 -5.16 -9.16
CA ALA A 123 19.49 -3.77 -8.75
C ALA A 123 20.80 -3.16 -9.18
N THR A 124 20.75 -2.17 -10.05
CA THR A 124 21.86 -1.24 -10.14
C THR A 124 21.54 -0.11 -9.17
N GLU A 125 22.45 0.17 -8.24
CA GLU A 125 22.30 1.24 -7.24
C GLU A 125 22.11 2.62 -7.86
N THR A 126 22.42 2.76 -9.13
CA THR A 126 22.34 4.02 -9.87
C THR A 126 21.57 3.84 -11.18
N GLY A 127 20.28 4.18 -11.17
CA GLY A 127 19.60 4.64 -12.39
C GLY A 127 19.04 3.58 -13.31
N SER A 128 18.75 2.36 -12.85
CA SER A 128 17.96 1.43 -13.68
C SER A 128 16.47 1.68 -13.47
N TRP A 129 15.74 1.83 -14.57
CA TRP A 129 14.28 1.95 -14.61
C TRP A 129 13.74 1.19 -15.82
N ALA A 130 12.51 0.72 -15.70
CA ALA A 130 11.79 0.06 -16.79
C ALA A 130 10.61 0.92 -17.23
N TYR A 131 10.55 1.26 -18.51
CA TYR A 131 9.47 2.05 -19.11
C TYR A 131 8.24 1.22 -19.47
N SER A 132 8.42 -0.11 -19.52
CA SER A 132 7.38 -1.11 -19.76
C SER A 132 7.43 -2.18 -18.69
N PRO A 133 6.32 -2.88 -18.41
CA PRO A 133 6.27 -3.96 -17.45
C PRO A 133 7.38 -5.01 -17.65
N GLN A 134 8.05 -5.39 -16.56
CA GLN A 134 9.04 -6.46 -16.48
C GLN A 134 8.52 -7.53 -15.52
N GLN A 135 8.69 -8.80 -15.87
CA GLN A 135 8.21 -9.91 -15.02
C GLN A 135 9.04 -10.03 -13.75
N THR A 136 8.39 -9.94 -12.60
CA THR A 136 8.97 -10.20 -11.29
C THR A 136 9.28 -11.69 -11.11
N LEU A 137 10.43 -12.00 -10.49
CA LEU A 137 10.88 -13.38 -10.28
C LEU A 137 10.23 -13.99 -9.03
N LEU A 138 8.96 -14.33 -9.08
CA LEU A 138 8.29 -15.05 -7.99
C LEU A 138 8.96 -16.42 -7.76
N PRO A 139 8.86 -16.99 -6.53
CA PRO A 139 9.29 -18.35 -6.26
C PRO A 139 8.71 -19.35 -7.28
N SER A 140 9.53 -20.32 -7.68
CA SER A 140 9.17 -21.26 -8.76
C SER A 140 7.83 -21.95 -8.53
N GLY A 141 6.96 -21.93 -9.56
CA GLY A 141 5.64 -22.54 -9.53
C GLY A 141 4.62 -21.81 -8.65
N ARG A 142 4.89 -20.57 -8.22
CA ARG A 142 3.95 -19.77 -7.45
C ARG A 142 3.35 -18.63 -8.29
N THR A 143 2.12 -18.28 -7.93
CA THR A 143 1.39 -17.13 -8.46
C THR A 143 0.98 -16.22 -7.32
N ALA A 144 0.74 -14.94 -7.60
CA ALA A 144 0.28 -13.98 -6.62
C ALA A 144 -1.24 -13.84 -6.63
N ILE A 145 -1.84 -13.72 -5.43
CA ILE A 145 -3.29 -13.48 -5.24
C ILE A 145 -3.58 -12.08 -4.68
N ALA A 146 -2.60 -11.47 -4.01
CA ALA A 146 -2.69 -10.08 -3.54
C ALA A 146 -1.31 -9.43 -3.60
N ILE A 147 -1.28 -8.10 -3.77
CA ILE A 147 -0.05 -7.32 -3.87
C ILE A 147 -0.23 -5.94 -3.26
N SER A 148 0.79 -5.43 -2.58
CA SER A 148 0.81 -4.07 -2.04
C SER A 148 2.22 -3.49 -2.06
N ALA A 149 2.34 -2.21 -2.40
CA ALA A 149 3.61 -1.48 -2.44
C ALA A 149 3.62 -0.34 -1.42
N GLY A 150 4.74 -0.24 -0.69
CA GLY A 150 5.04 0.89 0.18
C GLY A 150 5.83 1.99 -0.53
N GLU A 151 6.69 2.73 0.20
CA GLU A 151 7.53 3.78 -0.39
C GLU A 151 8.70 3.21 -1.20
N ASP A 152 9.32 2.13 -0.75
CA ASP A 152 10.53 1.56 -1.36
C ASP A 152 10.54 0.01 -1.42
N HIS A 153 9.43 -0.64 -1.06
CA HIS A 153 9.29 -2.11 -1.06
C HIS A 153 7.94 -2.53 -1.62
N THR A 154 7.83 -3.79 -1.96
CA THR A 154 6.60 -4.44 -2.43
C THR A 154 6.46 -5.79 -1.72
N CYS A 155 5.24 -6.14 -1.33
CA CYS A 155 4.92 -7.46 -0.80
C CYS A 155 3.74 -8.08 -1.56
N ALA A 156 3.74 -9.40 -1.70
CA ALA A 156 2.66 -10.16 -2.32
C ALA A 156 2.28 -11.38 -1.48
N VAL A 157 0.99 -11.69 -1.46
CA VAL A 157 0.48 -12.98 -0.98
C VAL A 157 0.45 -13.93 -2.16
N LEU A 158 0.98 -15.12 -1.99
CA LEU A 158 1.03 -16.16 -3.01
C LEU A 158 -0.17 -17.12 -2.91
N ASP A 159 -0.36 -17.92 -3.95
CA ASP A 159 -1.41 -18.94 -4.09
C ASP A 159 -1.42 -20.00 -2.97
N ASN A 160 -0.31 -20.16 -2.26
CA ASN A 160 -0.17 -21.02 -1.08
C ASN A 160 -0.31 -20.26 0.25
N ASN A 161 -0.83 -19.04 0.24
CA ASN A 161 -1.04 -18.17 1.39
C ASN A 161 0.26 -17.69 2.10
N SER A 162 1.44 -17.91 1.51
CA SER A 162 2.67 -17.32 2.01
C SER A 162 2.85 -15.88 1.51
N ILE A 163 3.63 -15.08 2.24
CA ILE A 163 3.99 -13.72 1.85
C ILE A 163 5.44 -13.71 1.36
N VAL A 164 5.67 -13.01 0.25
CA VAL A 164 7.00 -12.65 -0.24
C VAL A 164 7.11 -11.13 -0.33
N CYS A 165 8.30 -10.59 0.00
CA CYS A 165 8.59 -9.18 -0.07
C CYS A 165 9.93 -8.92 -0.77
N TRP A 166 10.08 -7.75 -1.41
CA TRP A 166 11.29 -7.31 -2.09
C TRP A 166 11.39 -5.78 -2.13
N GLY A 167 12.55 -5.27 -2.52
CA GLY A 167 12.85 -3.84 -2.48
C GLY A 167 13.65 -3.45 -1.24
N GLY A 168 13.47 -2.22 -0.75
CA GLY A 168 14.18 -1.67 0.40
C GLY A 168 13.86 -2.37 1.72
N ASN A 169 14.86 -2.47 2.62
CA ASN A 169 14.75 -3.12 3.93
C ASN A 169 15.35 -2.29 5.09
N GLY A 170 15.55 -1.01 4.90
CA GLY A 170 16.16 -0.14 5.91
C GLY A 170 15.40 -0.07 7.24
N TYR A 171 14.15 -0.50 7.26
CA TYR A 171 13.27 -0.53 8.44
C TYR A 171 12.73 -1.94 8.73
N SER A 172 13.38 -2.99 8.23
CA SER A 172 12.95 -4.39 8.40
C SER A 172 11.59 -4.72 7.74
N GLN A 173 11.19 -3.92 6.74
CA GLN A 173 9.89 -4.03 6.08
C GLN A 173 9.75 -5.28 5.19
N LEU A 174 10.83 -6.00 4.88
CA LEU A 174 10.74 -7.25 4.12
C LEU A 174 10.30 -8.45 4.97
N GLY A 175 10.28 -8.33 6.30
CA GLY A 175 9.71 -9.36 7.18
C GLY A 175 10.62 -10.57 7.39
N TYR A 176 11.92 -10.45 7.18
CA TYR A 176 12.91 -11.49 7.51
C TYR A 176 14.20 -10.88 8.05
N SER A 177 14.91 -11.66 8.87
CA SER A 177 16.16 -11.23 9.47
C SER A 177 17.28 -11.26 8.44
N THR A 178 17.76 -10.10 8.05
CA THR A 178 18.93 -9.95 7.17
C THR A 178 19.69 -8.68 7.51
N SER A 179 21.00 -8.67 7.28
CA SER A 179 21.83 -7.46 7.31
C SER A 179 21.73 -6.64 6.01
N GLU A 180 21.09 -7.19 4.98
CA GLU A 180 20.97 -6.53 3.69
C GLU A 180 19.93 -5.41 3.76
N SER A 181 20.29 -4.26 3.20
CA SER A 181 19.43 -3.07 3.15
C SER A 181 18.32 -3.16 2.10
N HIS A 182 18.31 -4.19 1.27
CA HIS A 182 17.33 -4.41 0.20
C HIS A 182 17.39 -5.85 -0.34
N SER A 183 16.34 -6.26 -1.07
CA SER A 183 16.31 -7.49 -1.88
C SER A 183 15.92 -7.19 -3.31
N THR A 184 16.61 -7.81 -4.25
CA THR A 184 16.37 -7.66 -5.70
C THR A 184 15.38 -8.66 -6.28
N ILE A 185 15.01 -9.66 -5.49
CA ILE A 185 14.03 -10.71 -5.82
C ILE A 185 13.04 -10.85 -4.65
N PRO A 186 11.81 -11.32 -4.93
CA PRO A 186 10.88 -11.72 -3.87
C PRO A 186 11.47 -12.82 -3.00
N ASP A 187 11.49 -12.59 -1.68
CA ASP A 187 11.88 -13.58 -0.69
C ASP A 187 10.81 -13.73 0.38
N TYR A 188 10.72 -14.90 1.00
CA TYR A 188 9.68 -15.19 1.97
C TYR A 188 9.83 -14.34 3.22
N ALA A 189 8.78 -13.66 3.60
CA ALA A 189 8.65 -13.03 4.91
C ALA A 189 8.51 -14.13 5.95
N SER A 190 9.64 -14.49 6.59
CA SER A 190 9.90 -15.84 7.13
C SER A 190 9.52 -16.02 8.58
N SER A 191 9.11 -15.00 9.32
CA SER A 191 8.86 -15.22 10.74
C SER A 191 7.52 -14.69 11.20
N VAL A 192 6.58 -15.61 11.26
CA VAL A 192 5.35 -15.41 11.99
C VAL A 192 5.57 -15.91 13.43
N HIS A 193 6.10 -15.05 14.31
CA HIS A 193 6.02 -15.30 15.74
C HIS A 193 4.55 -15.17 16.17
N GLY A 194 3.92 -16.32 16.44
CA GLY A 194 2.59 -16.39 17.03
C GLY A 194 1.42 -16.39 16.05
N LEU A 195 1.57 -17.01 14.86
CA LEU A 195 0.37 -17.45 14.14
C LEU A 195 -0.50 -18.26 15.11
N ALA A 196 -1.77 -17.90 15.20
CA ALA A 196 -2.72 -18.65 15.99
C ALA A 196 -2.70 -20.13 15.56
N THR A 197 -2.84 -21.05 16.51
CA THR A 197 -2.85 -22.47 16.21
C THR A 197 -3.99 -22.77 15.23
N GLY A 198 -3.66 -23.17 14.00
CA GLY A 198 -4.64 -23.44 12.94
C GLY A 198 -4.60 -22.48 11.75
N SER A 199 -3.90 -21.35 11.84
CA SER A 199 -3.71 -20.46 10.68
C SER A 199 -2.83 -21.14 9.63
N THR A 200 -3.26 -21.11 8.36
CA THR A 200 -2.56 -21.71 7.22
C THR A 200 -1.80 -20.69 6.39
N GLY A 201 -1.74 -19.43 6.81
CA GLY A 201 -1.07 -18.33 6.11
C GLY A 201 -1.91 -17.07 6.03
N PHE A 202 -1.79 -16.31 4.94
CA PHE A 202 -2.38 -15.00 4.77
C PHE A 202 -3.29 -14.94 3.53
N ASN A 203 -4.31 -14.09 3.57
CA ASN A 203 -5.22 -13.85 2.45
C ASN A 203 -5.17 -12.41 1.91
N SER A 204 -4.62 -11.46 2.68
CA SER A 204 -4.46 -10.07 2.24
C SER A 204 -3.21 -9.42 2.81
N ILE A 205 -2.77 -8.35 2.14
CA ILE A 205 -1.60 -7.56 2.48
C ILE A 205 -1.88 -6.08 2.18
N ALA A 206 -1.46 -5.19 3.08
CA ALA A 206 -1.43 -3.76 2.88
C ALA A 206 -0.06 -3.20 3.30
N SER A 207 0.45 -2.23 2.57
CA SER A 207 1.74 -1.58 2.84
C SER A 207 1.54 -0.10 3.10
N GLY A 208 2.15 0.39 4.19
CA GLY A 208 2.36 1.80 4.46
C GLY A 208 3.70 2.25 3.89
N ASN A 209 4.28 3.34 4.43
CA ASN A 209 5.57 3.82 3.92
C ASN A 209 6.66 2.76 4.05
N HIS A 210 6.97 2.34 5.28
CA HIS A 210 8.01 1.37 5.61
C HIS A 210 7.50 0.29 6.57
N HIS A 211 6.21 0.03 6.59
CA HIS A 211 5.61 -1.05 7.38
C HIS A 211 4.54 -1.75 6.57
N ASN A 212 4.20 -2.95 6.97
CA ASN A 212 3.15 -3.76 6.35
C ASN A 212 2.23 -4.30 7.41
N CYS A 213 0.99 -4.55 7.03
CA CYS A 213 0.06 -5.37 7.77
C CYS A 213 -0.59 -6.38 6.85
N ALA A 214 -0.86 -7.58 7.36
CA ALA A 214 -1.53 -8.65 6.64
C ALA A 214 -2.63 -9.27 7.51
N ILE A 215 -3.66 -9.79 6.86
CA ILE A 215 -4.71 -10.56 7.52
C ILE A 215 -4.45 -12.03 7.21
N SER A 216 -4.36 -12.83 8.26
CA SER A 216 -4.20 -14.27 8.15
C SER A 216 -5.52 -14.95 7.75
N THR A 217 -5.44 -16.23 7.39
CA THR A 217 -6.61 -17.03 6.97
C THR A 217 -7.63 -17.25 8.08
N ASP A 218 -7.27 -17.00 9.33
CA ASP A 218 -8.12 -16.98 10.51
C ASP A 218 -8.51 -15.56 10.95
N ASN A 219 -8.43 -14.58 10.04
CA ASN A 219 -8.85 -13.19 10.19
C ASN A 219 -8.13 -12.40 11.30
N VAL A 220 -6.91 -12.80 11.64
CA VAL A 220 -6.06 -12.06 12.59
C VAL A 220 -5.13 -11.11 11.84
N ALA A 221 -5.03 -9.87 12.32
CA ALA A 221 -4.11 -8.88 11.75
C ALA A 221 -2.71 -9.00 12.37
N TYR A 222 -1.69 -8.96 11.51
CA TYR A 222 -0.27 -8.92 11.87
C TYR A 222 0.42 -7.78 11.15
N CYS A 223 1.35 -7.06 11.82
CA CYS A 223 2.12 -5.98 11.24
C CYS A 223 3.61 -6.14 11.50
N TRP A 224 4.46 -5.63 10.59
CA TRP A 224 5.92 -5.62 10.71
C TRP A 224 6.53 -4.45 9.95
N GLY A 225 7.83 -4.22 10.13
CA GLY A 225 8.57 -3.10 9.56
C GLY A 225 8.81 -1.98 10.58
N GLN A 226 8.74 -0.75 10.13
CA GLN A 226 8.94 0.46 10.94
C GLN A 226 7.92 0.55 12.08
N ASN A 227 8.41 0.92 13.30
CA ASN A 227 7.55 1.09 14.49
C ASN A 227 7.90 2.33 15.34
N GLN A 228 8.59 3.30 14.79
CA GLN A 228 8.96 4.52 15.51
C GLN A 228 7.72 5.30 15.99
N TYR A 229 6.63 5.21 15.24
CA TYR A 229 5.35 5.89 15.50
C TYR A 229 4.26 4.94 16.01
N LYS A 230 4.65 3.73 16.48
CA LYS A 230 3.71 2.70 16.97
C LYS A 230 2.74 2.15 15.92
N GLN A 231 3.12 2.24 14.65
CA GLN A 231 2.31 1.80 13.51
C GLN A 231 2.10 0.28 13.43
N LEU A 232 2.75 -0.53 14.27
CA LEU A 232 2.52 -1.98 14.34
C LEU A 232 1.36 -2.37 15.27
N GLY A 233 0.88 -1.45 16.15
CA GLY A 233 -0.35 -1.65 16.94
C GLY A 233 -0.30 -2.76 17.97
N ASN A 234 0.89 -3.12 18.45
CA ASN A 234 1.10 -4.10 19.51
C ASN A 234 1.72 -3.44 20.74
N ASP A 235 1.14 -3.65 21.92
CA ASP A 235 1.64 -3.06 23.16
C ASP A 235 2.94 -3.71 23.67
N SER A 236 3.27 -4.92 23.20
CA SER A 236 4.37 -5.75 23.68
C SER A 236 5.65 -5.69 22.84
N GLY A 237 5.65 -4.97 21.72
CA GLY A 237 6.82 -4.85 20.83
C GLY A 237 7.88 -3.87 21.34
N PRO A 238 9.07 -3.83 20.70
CA PRO A 238 10.13 -2.91 21.06
C PRO A 238 9.58 -1.48 21.05
N GLN A 239 9.84 -0.74 22.11
CA GLN A 239 9.20 0.55 22.38
C GLN A 239 9.46 1.61 21.29
N TYR A 240 10.54 1.46 20.50
CA TYR A 240 10.95 2.38 19.43
C TYR A 240 11.71 1.67 18.29
N GLY A 241 11.64 0.34 18.18
CA GLY A 241 12.41 -0.42 17.21
C GLY A 241 11.58 -0.93 16.04
N ASN A 242 12.20 -1.00 14.86
CA ASN A 242 11.64 -1.74 13.74
C ASN A 242 11.53 -3.23 14.07
N SER A 243 10.57 -3.92 13.51
CA SER A 243 10.42 -5.37 13.68
C SER A 243 10.37 -6.06 12.33
N TRP A 244 11.29 -7.00 12.10
CA TRP A 244 11.17 -7.94 11.00
C TRP A 244 10.20 -9.08 11.32
N GLU A 245 9.91 -9.31 12.61
CA GLU A 245 8.91 -10.27 13.07
C GLU A 245 7.51 -9.73 12.85
N MET A 246 6.62 -10.56 12.34
CA MET A 246 5.20 -10.23 12.18
C MET A 246 4.53 -10.25 13.55
N MET A 247 4.18 -9.07 14.05
CA MET A 247 3.59 -8.85 15.36
C MET A 247 2.08 -8.86 15.26
N ARG A 248 1.41 -9.65 16.11
CA ARG A 248 -0.06 -9.62 16.19
C ARG A 248 -0.53 -8.25 16.67
N VAL A 249 -1.51 -7.68 15.97
CA VAL A 249 -2.14 -6.40 16.34
C VAL A 249 -3.07 -6.62 17.54
N SER A 250 -3.02 -5.71 18.52
CA SER A 250 -3.85 -5.77 19.73
C SER A 250 -5.27 -5.23 19.45
N LEU A 251 -6.02 -5.87 18.56
CA LEU A 251 -7.42 -5.56 18.29
C LEU A 251 -8.32 -6.00 19.46
N PRO A 252 -9.56 -5.46 19.58
CA PRO A 252 -10.50 -5.91 20.59
C PRO A 252 -10.72 -7.43 20.60
N ALA A 253 -10.89 -7.99 21.78
CA ALA A 253 -11.06 -9.43 21.95
C ALA A 253 -12.30 -9.94 21.18
N ALA A 254 -12.17 -11.11 20.55
CA ALA A 254 -13.20 -11.77 19.76
C ALA A 254 -13.67 -10.98 18.53
N ARG A 255 -12.83 -10.06 18.01
CA ARG A 255 -13.08 -9.38 16.74
C ARG A 255 -12.12 -9.87 15.66
N GLU A 256 -12.63 -9.96 14.45
CA GLU A 256 -11.91 -10.40 13.25
C GLU A 256 -11.59 -9.20 12.35
N ALA A 257 -10.39 -9.18 11.78
CA ALA A 257 -10.00 -8.16 10.82
C ALA A 257 -10.51 -8.55 9.42
N MET A 258 -11.32 -7.67 8.81
CA MET A 258 -11.92 -7.88 7.49
C MET A 258 -11.24 -7.04 6.41
N GLY A 259 -10.54 -5.97 6.79
CA GLY A 259 -9.85 -5.09 5.85
C GLY A 259 -8.75 -4.28 6.53
N LEU A 260 -7.76 -3.85 5.77
CA LEU A 260 -6.65 -3.02 6.21
C LEU A 260 -6.51 -1.78 5.33
N SER A 261 -6.15 -0.67 5.95
CA SER A 261 -5.76 0.55 5.25
C SER A 261 -4.58 1.20 5.97
N LEU A 262 -3.45 1.33 5.29
CA LEU A 262 -2.23 1.86 5.85
C LEU A 262 -1.91 3.23 5.24
N GLY A 263 -1.56 4.16 6.12
CA GLY A 263 -1.03 5.46 5.76
C GLY A 263 0.50 5.51 5.80
N HIS A 264 1.07 6.71 5.78
CA HIS A 264 2.52 6.90 5.88
C HIS A 264 3.10 6.23 7.13
N VAL A 265 2.58 6.57 8.31
CA VAL A 265 3.03 6.07 9.62
C VAL A 265 1.85 5.72 10.54
N SER A 266 0.75 5.32 9.97
CA SER A 266 -0.47 4.93 10.68
C SER A 266 -1.15 3.77 9.99
N SER A 267 -1.92 3.01 10.74
CA SER A 267 -2.62 1.81 10.27
C SER A 267 -4.05 1.80 10.78
N CYS A 268 -4.97 1.24 10.00
CA CYS A 268 -6.35 1.00 10.40
C CYS A 268 -6.79 -0.39 9.96
N ALA A 269 -7.67 -1.00 10.74
CA ALA A 269 -8.38 -2.24 10.41
C ALA A 269 -9.89 -2.01 10.46
N ILE A 270 -10.61 -2.57 9.50
CA ILE A 270 -12.06 -2.71 9.52
C ILE A 270 -12.36 -4.10 10.12
N LEU A 271 -13.25 -4.16 11.09
CA LEU A 271 -13.57 -5.38 11.80
C LEU A 271 -14.90 -6.01 11.31
N ASP A 272 -15.20 -7.21 11.78
CA ASP A 272 -16.37 -8.00 11.44
C ASP A 272 -17.71 -7.36 11.81
N ASP A 273 -17.70 -6.40 12.75
CA ASP A 273 -18.87 -5.60 13.16
C ASP A 273 -18.94 -4.22 12.50
N GLU A 274 -18.18 -4.01 11.43
CA GLU A 274 -18.06 -2.74 10.69
C GLU A 274 -17.39 -1.61 11.50
N SER A 275 -16.91 -1.88 12.72
CA SER A 275 -16.12 -0.92 13.47
C SER A 275 -14.72 -0.77 12.85
N VAL A 276 -14.13 0.42 12.96
CA VAL A 276 -12.79 0.70 12.46
C VAL A 276 -11.88 1.07 13.62
N TYR A 277 -10.74 0.42 13.69
CA TYR A 277 -9.72 0.69 14.69
C TYR A 277 -8.44 1.18 14.03
N CYS A 278 -7.90 2.30 14.53
CA CYS A 278 -6.70 2.94 13.96
C CYS A 278 -5.61 3.11 15.04
N TRP A 279 -4.35 3.06 14.61
CA TRP A 279 -3.17 3.21 15.47
C TRP A 279 -1.99 3.81 14.71
N GLY A 280 -0.94 4.16 15.43
CA GLY A 280 0.24 4.84 14.88
C GLY A 280 0.22 6.33 15.18
N TRP A 281 0.77 7.16 14.30
CA TRP A 281 0.86 8.60 14.49
C TRP A 281 -0.53 9.26 14.44
N ASP A 282 -0.88 10.00 15.51
CA ASP A 282 -2.22 10.60 15.71
C ASP A 282 -2.20 12.13 15.89
N ASN A 283 -1.11 12.81 15.56
CA ASN A 283 -1.11 14.26 15.56
C ASN A 283 -2.14 14.79 14.55
N ASP A 284 -2.78 15.91 14.85
CA ASP A 284 -3.79 16.58 14.02
C ASP A 284 -5.07 15.74 13.81
N ASN A 285 -5.40 14.86 14.77
CA ASN A 285 -6.61 14.02 14.74
C ASN A 285 -6.74 13.18 13.46
N ARG A 286 -5.62 12.74 12.91
CA ARG A 286 -5.59 11.97 11.64
C ARG A 286 -6.14 10.56 11.75
N LEU A 287 -6.32 10.02 12.95
CA LEU A 287 -6.94 8.72 13.19
C LEU A 287 -8.45 8.81 13.45
N ASN A 288 -8.97 10.04 13.63
CA ASN A 288 -10.40 10.31 13.94
C ASN A 288 -10.90 9.51 15.15
N THR A 289 -10.09 9.38 16.18
CA THR A 289 -10.44 8.69 17.43
C THR A 289 -11.06 9.65 18.43
N ALA A 290 -11.83 9.14 19.41
CA ALA A 290 -12.47 9.95 20.46
C ALA A 290 -11.47 10.76 21.29
N TYR A 291 -10.23 10.38 21.28
CA TYR A 291 -9.19 10.98 22.09
C TYR A 291 -7.98 11.32 21.21
N GLN A 292 -7.62 12.60 21.15
CA GLN A 292 -6.42 13.04 20.46
C GLN A 292 -5.19 12.80 21.35
N CYS A 293 -4.13 12.23 20.78
CA CYS A 293 -2.88 11.96 21.51
C CYS A 293 -1.96 13.18 21.55
N ASP A 294 -2.43 14.29 22.16
CA ASP A 294 -1.66 15.55 22.26
C ASP A 294 -0.60 15.54 23.37
N SER A 295 -0.68 14.57 24.28
CA SER A 295 0.18 14.48 25.46
C SER A 295 0.48 13.02 25.82
N ASN A 296 1.48 12.83 26.70
CA ASN A 296 1.85 11.52 27.24
C ASN A 296 0.79 10.99 28.21
N ASP A 297 -0.37 10.61 27.72
CA ASP A 297 -1.40 9.94 28.50
C ASP A 297 -1.33 8.42 28.28
N TYR A 298 -0.45 7.79 29.05
CA TYR A 298 -0.21 6.35 29.01
C TYR A 298 -1.46 5.51 29.33
N SER A 299 -2.41 6.07 30.10
CA SER A 299 -3.63 5.36 30.51
C SER A 299 -4.57 5.15 29.32
N ASN A 300 -4.53 6.04 28.32
CA ASN A 300 -5.30 5.96 27.09
C ASN A 300 -4.51 5.42 25.87
N GLY A 301 -3.35 4.79 26.13
CA GLY A 301 -2.50 4.23 25.07
C GLY A 301 -1.78 5.28 24.22
N CYS A 302 -1.71 6.53 24.67
CA CYS A 302 -1.03 7.63 23.99
C CYS A 302 0.42 7.79 24.48
N TYR A 303 1.33 8.04 23.55
CA TYR A 303 2.72 8.36 23.84
C TYR A 303 3.28 9.31 22.76
N GLU A 304 3.72 10.50 23.13
CA GLU A 304 4.33 11.48 22.22
C GLU A 304 3.54 11.71 20.91
N GLY A 305 2.21 11.79 21.00
CA GLY A 305 1.36 11.98 19.82
C GLY A 305 1.12 10.70 19.01
N HIS A 306 1.41 9.53 19.57
CA HIS A 306 1.24 8.23 18.91
C HIS A 306 0.29 7.31 19.67
N ARG A 307 -0.57 6.60 18.94
CA ARG A 307 -1.40 5.52 19.46
C ARG A 307 -0.64 4.20 19.40
N ARG A 308 -0.33 3.66 20.57
CA ARG A 308 0.40 2.40 20.74
C ARG A 308 -0.45 1.19 20.42
N THR A 309 -1.73 1.27 20.75
CA THR A 309 -2.73 0.23 20.53
C THR A 309 -3.86 0.77 19.67
N PRO A 310 -4.55 -0.10 18.92
CA PRO A 310 -5.71 0.30 18.12
C PRO A 310 -6.79 0.99 18.98
N ALA A 311 -7.30 2.12 18.49
CA ALA A 311 -8.42 2.84 19.06
C ALA A 311 -9.52 3.01 18.01
N GLU A 312 -10.77 2.97 18.43
CA GLU A 312 -11.91 3.10 17.54
C GLU A 312 -11.93 4.48 16.86
N SER A 313 -12.02 4.47 15.53
CA SER A 313 -12.28 5.65 14.71
C SER A 313 -13.78 5.87 14.65
N ILE A 314 -14.23 7.10 14.91
CA ILE A 314 -15.64 7.42 15.14
C ILE A 314 -16.33 7.76 13.83
N PRO A 315 -17.30 6.95 13.36
CA PRO A 315 -18.12 7.30 12.21
C PRO A 315 -19.08 8.45 12.53
N PRO A 316 -19.62 9.14 11.53
CA PRO A 316 -20.74 10.06 11.73
C PRO A 316 -21.92 9.37 12.40
N THR A 317 -22.65 10.13 13.23
CA THR A 317 -23.76 9.60 14.03
C THR A 317 -24.75 8.77 13.21
N GLY A 318 -24.98 7.52 13.64
CA GLY A 318 -25.90 6.59 13.00
C GLY A 318 -25.41 6.02 11.68
N ARG A 319 -24.09 5.97 11.45
CA ARG A 319 -23.44 5.42 10.26
C ARG A 319 -22.36 4.41 10.62
N SER A 320 -22.07 3.51 9.68
CA SER A 320 -20.95 2.57 9.73
C SER A 320 -19.97 2.85 8.62
N PHE A 321 -18.68 2.61 8.87
CA PHE A 321 -17.66 2.64 7.82
C PHE A 321 -17.66 1.32 7.05
N ILE A 322 -17.71 1.37 5.71
CA ILE A 322 -17.66 0.18 4.84
C ILE A 322 -16.36 0.05 4.06
N ALA A 323 -15.61 1.15 3.91
CA ALA A 323 -14.27 1.15 3.33
C ALA A 323 -13.47 2.36 3.85
N MET A 324 -12.16 2.22 3.88
CA MET A 324 -11.26 3.30 4.29
C MET A 324 -10.03 3.36 3.39
N ALA A 325 -9.58 4.57 3.09
CA ALA A 325 -8.32 4.86 2.42
C ALA A 325 -7.52 5.85 3.26
N ARG A 326 -6.22 5.54 3.45
CA ARG A 326 -5.29 6.38 4.21
C ARG A 326 -4.31 7.07 3.27
N GLY A 327 -4.13 8.36 3.49
CA GLY A 327 -3.07 9.17 2.86
C GLY A 327 -1.89 9.38 3.82
N GLU A 328 -1.07 10.38 3.51
CA GLU A 328 0.08 10.75 4.35
C GLU A 328 -0.37 11.30 5.71
N ASN A 329 -1.23 12.32 5.70
CA ASN A 329 -1.69 13.04 6.89
C ASN A 329 -3.21 13.05 7.05
N HIS A 330 -3.94 12.34 6.21
CA HIS A 330 -5.41 12.29 6.22
C HIS A 330 -5.91 10.87 5.97
N GLY A 331 -7.18 10.68 6.24
CA GLY A 331 -7.93 9.49 5.88
C GLY A 331 -9.27 9.86 5.29
N CYS A 332 -9.79 9.04 4.41
CA CYS A 332 -11.16 9.14 3.93
C CYS A 332 -11.86 7.79 4.11
N ALA A 333 -13.10 7.82 4.53
CA ALA A 333 -13.94 6.64 4.72
C ALA A 333 -15.21 6.75 3.91
N LEU A 334 -15.60 5.63 3.31
CA LEU A 334 -16.91 5.44 2.71
C LEU A 334 -17.85 4.89 3.78
N VAL A 335 -19.03 5.48 3.91
CA VAL A 335 -20.05 5.02 4.85
C VAL A 335 -21.21 4.31 4.16
N ASP A 336 -22.00 3.61 4.94
CA ASP A 336 -23.13 2.75 4.54
C ASP A 336 -24.18 3.38 3.60
N ASN A 337 -24.29 4.71 3.60
CA ASN A 337 -25.20 5.43 2.67
C ASN A 337 -24.52 5.92 1.39
N GLY A 338 -23.28 5.54 1.13
CA GLY A 338 -22.49 5.98 -0.02
C GLY A 338 -21.80 7.36 0.15
N GLY A 339 -21.92 8.00 1.31
CA GLY A 339 -21.21 9.24 1.63
C GLY A 339 -19.72 8.99 1.87
N ILE A 340 -18.88 9.99 1.54
CA ILE A 340 -17.45 9.98 1.82
C ILE A 340 -17.14 11.03 2.87
N TYR A 341 -16.45 10.64 3.91
CA TYR A 341 -15.98 11.49 4.99
C TYR A 341 -14.46 11.48 5.05
N CYS A 342 -13.84 12.66 5.09
CA CYS A 342 -12.38 12.78 5.20
C CYS A 342 -12.01 13.52 6.50
N PHE A 343 -10.89 13.14 7.09
CA PHE A 343 -10.38 13.66 8.35
C PHE A 343 -8.85 13.71 8.36
N GLY A 344 -8.27 14.49 9.26
CA GLY A 344 -6.85 14.81 9.32
C GLY A 344 -6.54 16.16 8.66
N SER A 345 -5.28 16.38 8.28
CA SER A 345 -4.79 17.64 7.70
C SER A 345 -4.50 17.54 6.21
#